data_9f951369ae625b4be126e68d896c2804
#
_entry.id   9f951369ae625b4be126e68d896c2804
#
_cell.length_a   1.000
_cell.length_b   1.000
_cell.length_c   1.000
_cell.angle_alpha   90.00
_cell.angle_beta   90.00
_cell.angle_gamma   90.00
#
_symmetry.space_group_name_H-M   'P 1'
#
loop_
_entity.id
_entity.type
_entity.pdbx_description
1 polymer ?
#
loop_
_entity_poly.entity_id
_entity_poly.type
_entity_poly.pdbx_seq_one_letter_code
_entity_poly.pdbx_strand_id
1 'polypeptide(L)'
;MMQDGSIVHLRKYASMGSALTFPVEAVCFLMICIAAVCDERKVFNRLGRVKSLEAFEKARKDILVFGDDIVIPVDAIVKVKEYLEAFGLKVNSKKTFFQGSFRESCGMDYFDGVLVTPVYLRQHPPTSHRDAGKFVSWVHMANRFYKNGWIRTAHLVADYIDKMYKLPCVQETCAGLGWHFYRDGPAPTLRWNKKTNTSEYVVSTLVVDSIKFSDELDGLDRLLFFHLNRGEAEEYLSDPTRSPKRNSLKLRRRKVLPW
;
A
#
# COMPACT_ATOMS: atom_id res chain seq x y z
N MET A 1 16.90 13.88 19.90
CA MET A 1 16.74 15.04 20.76
C MET A 1 15.25 15.33 20.83
N MET A 2 14.68 15.37 22.01
CA MET A 2 13.26 15.66 22.20
C MET A 2 13.00 17.16 22.15
N GLN A 3 11.74 17.58 22.05
CA GLN A 3 11.38 19.01 21.96
C GLN A 3 11.81 19.83 23.21
N ASP A 4 11.96 19.16 24.34
CA ASP A 4 12.45 19.74 25.61
C ASP A 4 13.98 19.77 25.73
N GLY A 5 14.72 19.41 24.68
CA GLY A 5 16.18 19.34 24.65
C GLY A 5 16.78 18.08 25.26
N SER A 6 15.98 17.17 25.81
CA SER A 6 16.47 15.91 26.39
C SER A 6 17.00 14.97 25.30
N ILE A 7 18.06 14.20 25.64
CA ILE A 7 18.62 13.16 24.79
C ILE A 7 18.17 11.81 25.32
N VAL A 8 17.41 11.08 24.49
CA VAL A 8 17.03 9.71 24.78
C VAL A 8 17.93 8.76 24.01
N HIS A 9 18.66 7.90 24.71
CA HIS A 9 19.46 6.84 24.11
C HIS A 9 18.54 5.69 23.68
N LEU A 10 18.42 5.49 22.36
CA LEU A 10 17.62 4.39 21.81
C LEU A 10 18.41 3.08 21.89
N ARG A 11 17.80 2.06 22.49
CA ARG A 11 18.36 0.69 22.48
C ARG A 11 17.93 -0.12 21.27
N LYS A 12 16.85 0.30 20.61
CA LYS A 12 16.31 -0.30 19.38
C LYS A 12 15.96 0.83 18.43
N TYR A 13 16.33 0.70 17.19
CA TYR A 13 16.00 1.66 16.14
C TYR A 13 15.74 0.95 14.82
N ALA A 14 14.53 1.16 14.29
CA ALA A 14 14.15 0.70 12.97
C ALA A 14 13.53 1.89 12.22
N SER A 15 14.26 2.45 11.26
CA SER A 15 13.82 3.60 10.49
C SER A 15 12.80 3.19 9.45
N MET A 16 11.60 3.76 9.49
CA MET A 16 10.65 3.66 8.39
C MET A 16 11.23 4.29 7.13
N GLY A 17 11.13 3.59 6.00
CA GLY A 17 11.66 4.03 4.70
C GLY A 17 13.14 3.67 4.45
N SER A 18 13.83 3.03 5.40
CA SER A 18 15.11 2.38 5.11
C SER A 18 14.91 1.14 4.27
N ALA A 19 15.69 0.98 3.20
CA ALA A 19 15.63 -0.21 2.33
C ALA A 19 15.95 -1.52 3.05
N LEU A 20 16.65 -1.48 4.19
CA LEU A 20 17.08 -2.66 4.96
C LEU A 20 16.13 -3.01 6.10
N THR A 21 15.43 -2.05 6.69
CA THR A 21 14.60 -2.28 7.88
C THR A 21 13.56 -3.35 7.63
N PHE A 22 12.75 -3.19 6.62
CA PHE A 22 11.65 -4.11 6.31
C PHE A 22 12.11 -5.54 5.99
N PRO A 23 13.11 -5.78 5.11
CA PRO A 23 13.61 -7.13 4.86
C PRO A 23 14.24 -7.80 6.09
N VAL A 24 15.02 -7.05 6.87
CA VAL A 24 15.68 -7.59 8.07
C VAL A 24 14.64 -7.94 9.14
N GLU A 25 13.66 -7.08 9.37
CA GLU A 25 12.54 -7.32 10.30
C GLU A 25 11.77 -8.59 9.91
N ALA A 26 11.38 -8.71 8.63
CA ALA A 26 10.66 -9.87 8.13
C ALA A 26 11.46 -11.18 8.30
N VAL A 27 12.78 -11.17 8.04
CA VAL A 27 13.63 -12.34 8.26
C VAL A 27 13.74 -12.69 9.74
N CYS A 28 13.94 -11.71 10.62
CA CYS A 28 14.00 -11.94 12.06
C CYS A 28 12.70 -12.55 12.58
N PHE A 29 11.55 -12.00 12.22
CA PHE A 29 10.26 -12.54 12.64
C PHE A 29 9.99 -13.94 12.08
N LEU A 30 10.34 -14.16 10.81
CA LEU A 30 10.23 -15.49 10.20
C LEU A 30 11.05 -16.55 10.98
N MET A 31 12.29 -16.22 11.33
CA MET A 31 13.16 -17.17 12.09
C MET A 31 12.62 -17.44 13.49
N ILE A 32 12.12 -16.43 14.19
CA ILE A 32 11.49 -16.59 15.51
C ILE A 32 10.25 -17.48 15.39
N CYS A 33 9.40 -17.23 14.41
CA CYS A 33 8.18 -18.02 14.19
C CYS A 33 8.49 -19.49 13.83
N ILE A 34 9.47 -19.72 12.95
CA ILE A 34 9.89 -21.10 12.61
C ILE A 34 10.41 -21.81 13.85
N ALA A 35 11.26 -21.16 14.66
CA ALA A 35 11.79 -21.76 15.88
C ALA A 35 10.66 -22.14 16.85
N ALA A 36 9.70 -21.25 17.06
CA ALA A 36 8.55 -21.47 17.93
C ALA A 36 7.63 -22.60 17.42
N VAL A 37 7.34 -22.64 16.11
CA VAL A 37 6.52 -23.71 15.50
C VAL A 37 7.23 -25.08 15.58
N CYS A 38 8.53 -25.09 15.35
CA CYS A 38 9.34 -26.31 15.48
C CYS A 38 9.40 -26.80 16.93
N ASP A 39 9.48 -25.89 17.90
CA ASP A 39 9.44 -26.24 19.32
C ASP A 39 8.08 -26.78 19.73
N GLU A 40 6.98 -26.14 19.37
CA GLU A 40 5.61 -26.60 19.63
C GLU A 40 5.39 -28.02 19.05
N ARG A 41 5.83 -28.26 17.85
CA ARG A 41 5.71 -29.56 17.16
C ARG A 41 6.78 -30.57 17.60
N LYS A 42 7.66 -30.23 18.55
CA LYS A 42 8.75 -31.06 19.10
C LYS A 42 9.64 -31.68 18.02
N VAL A 43 9.89 -30.91 16.96
CA VAL A 43 10.60 -31.38 15.76
C VAL A 43 12.02 -31.85 16.09
N PHE A 44 12.74 -31.10 16.92
CA PHE A 44 14.17 -31.38 17.21
C PHE A 44 14.40 -32.48 18.27
N ASN A 45 13.39 -32.79 19.08
CA ASN A 45 13.53 -33.71 20.19
C ASN A 45 13.25 -35.20 19.82
N ARG A 46 12.64 -35.46 18.65
CA ARG A 46 12.16 -36.80 18.29
C ARG A 46 12.63 -37.33 16.93
N LEU A 47 13.24 -36.51 16.12
CA LEU A 47 13.52 -36.83 14.71
C LEU A 47 15.02 -36.79 14.44
N GLY A 48 15.54 -37.78 13.68
CA GLY A 48 16.90 -37.72 13.15
C GLY A 48 17.07 -36.50 12.21
N ARG A 49 18.35 -36.14 11.94
CA ARG A 49 18.72 -34.91 11.19
C ARG A 49 17.94 -34.69 9.88
N VAL A 50 17.72 -35.75 9.09
CA VAL A 50 16.99 -35.63 7.80
C VAL A 50 15.52 -35.33 8.02
N LYS A 51 14.86 -36.04 8.95
CA LYS A 51 13.44 -35.80 9.28
C LYS A 51 13.20 -34.42 9.94
N SER A 52 14.21 -33.93 10.68
CA SER A 52 14.17 -32.56 11.24
C SER A 52 14.23 -31.51 10.14
N LEU A 53 14.98 -31.74 9.07
CA LEU A 53 15.06 -30.82 7.94
C LEU A 53 13.75 -30.78 7.17
N GLU A 54 13.12 -31.92 6.90
CA GLU A 54 11.81 -31.99 6.25
C GLU A 54 10.71 -31.28 7.07
N ALA A 55 10.75 -31.50 8.39
CA ALA A 55 9.78 -30.84 9.29
C ALA A 55 10.01 -29.33 9.40
N PHE A 56 11.27 -28.87 9.35
CA PHE A 56 11.63 -27.46 9.24
C PHE A 56 11.10 -26.85 7.95
N GLU A 57 11.32 -27.51 6.81
CA GLU A 57 10.82 -27.06 5.52
C GLU A 57 9.27 -26.99 5.47
N LYS A 58 8.61 -27.95 6.13
CA LYS A 58 7.15 -27.92 6.28
C LYS A 58 6.71 -26.74 7.15
N ALA A 59 7.33 -26.54 8.30
CA ALA A 59 7.03 -25.40 9.19
C ALA A 59 7.21 -24.07 8.47
N ARG A 60 8.30 -23.92 7.70
CA ARG A 60 8.57 -22.70 6.92
C ARG A 60 7.48 -22.40 5.89
N LYS A 61 6.89 -23.42 5.25
CA LYS A 61 5.82 -23.25 4.26
C LYS A 61 4.49 -22.84 4.87
N ASP A 62 4.26 -23.16 6.14
CA ASP A 62 3.03 -22.83 6.87
C ASP A 62 3.06 -21.40 7.46
N ILE A 63 4.19 -20.69 7.33
CA ILE A 63 4.40 -19.36 7.93
C ILE A 63 4.59 -18.33 6.82
N LEU A 64 3.84 -17.22 6.89
CA LEU A 64 4.04 -16.06 6.04
C LEU A 64 4.31 -14.85 6.91
N VAL A 65 5.30 -14.04 6.51
CA VAL A 65 5.69 -12.82 7.22
C VAL A 65 5.83 -11.68 6.20
N PHE A 66 5.19 -10.58 6.50
CA PHE A 66 5.27 -9.35 5.72
C PHE A 66 5.44 -8.15 6.67
N GLY A 67 6.70 -7.80 6.95
CA GLY A 67 7.02 -6.82 7.99
C GLY A 67 6.58 -7.31 9.35
N ASP A 68 5.70 -6.57 9.99
CA ASP A 68 5.08 -6.87 11.29
C ASP A 68 3.83 -7.77 11.21
N ASP A 69 3.30 -7.99 10.00
CA ASP A 69 2.18 -8.91 9.78
C ASP A 69 2.67 -10.36 9.67
N ILE A 70 2.19 -11.20 10.57
CA ILE A 70 2.59 -12.60 10.71
C ILE A 70 1.38 -13.51 10.57
N VAL A 71 1.42 -14.44 9.64
CA VAL A 71 0.42 -15.51 9.46
C VAL A 71 1.07 -16.84 9.84
N ILE A 72 0.49 -17.51 10.84
CA ILE A 72 1.00 -18.77 11.39
C ILE A 72 -0.14 -19.77 11.62
N PRO A 73 0.16 -21.07 11.75
CA PRO A 73 -0.81 -22.05 12.18
C PRO A 73 -1.38 -21.76 13.57
N VAL A 74 -2.68 -21.95 13.73
CA VAL A 74 -3.41 -21.61 14.97
C VAL A 74 -2.90 -22.42 16.17
N ASP A 75 -2.46 -23.67 15.95
CA ASP A 75 -1.88 -24.55 16.99
C ASP A 75 -0.60 -23.98 17.62
N ALA A 76 0.13 -23.14 16.90
CA ALA A 76 1.40 -22.58 17.38
C ALA A 76 1.29 -21.16 17.97
N ILE A 77 0.11 -20.55 18.00
CA ILE A 77 -0.06 -19.14 18.38
C ILE A 77 0.50 -18.81 19.78
N VAL A 78 0.25 -19.65 20.75
CA VAL A 78 0.71 -19.44 22.14
C VAL A 78 2.22 -19.46 22.19
N LYS A 79 2.84 -20.45 21.54
CA LYS A 79 4.28 -20.61 21.53
C LYS A 79 4.99 -19.47 20.78
N VAL A 80 4.45 -19.07 19.63
CA VAL A 80 5.00 -17.95 18.86
C VAL A 80 4.91 -16.65 19.67
N LYS A 81 3.81 -16.43 20.40
CA LYS A 81 3.68 -15.26 21.27
C LYS A 81 4.72 -15.26 22.37
N GLU A 82 4.93 -16.40 23.07
CA GLU A 82 5.97 -16.54 24.09
C GLU A 82 7.37 -16.21 23.54
N TYR A 83 7.68 -16.70 22.35
CA TYR A 83 8.97 -16.44 21.71
C TYR A 83 9.15 -14.96 21.34
N LEU A 84 8.14 -14.35 20.71
CA LEU A 84 8.19 -12.92 20.37
C LEU A 84 8.36 -12.05 21.63
N GLU A 85 7.63 -12.33 22.70
CA GLU A 85 7.72 -11.61 23.98
C GLU A 85 9.08 -11.84 24.66
N ALA A 86 9.68 -13.04 24.56
CA ALA A 86 11.02 -13.32 25.08
C ALA A 86 12.12 -12.48 24.37
N PHE A 87 11.93 -12.15 23.10
CA PHE A 87 12.78 -11.20 22.36
C PHE A 87 12.43 -9.72 22.65
N GLY A 88 11.52 -9.47 23.61
CA GLY A 88 11.11 -8.13 24.02
C GLY A 88 10.22 -7.42 22.99
N LEU A 89 9.51 -8.18 22.15
CA LEU A 89 8.51 -7.69 21.22
C LEU A 89 7.14 -7.72 21.92
N LYS A 90 6.27 -6.81 21.55
CA LYS A 90 4.90 -6.74 22.10
C LYS A 90 3.89 -7.10 21.02
N VAL A 91 3.20 -8.22 21.22
CA VAL A 91 2.12 -8.66 20.32
C VAL A 91 0.86 -7.83 20.56
N ASN A 92 0.27 -7.28 19.51
CA ASN A 92 -0.97 -6.52 19.60
C ASN A 92 -2.18 -7.47 19.64
N SER A 93 -2.66 -7.79 20.84
CA SER A 93 -3.78 -8.72 21.03
C SER A 93 -5.10 -8.24 20.38
N LYS A 94 -5.28 -6.93 20.16
CA LYS A 94 -6.47 -6.38 19.51
C LYS A 94 -6.47 -6.57 17.99
N LYS A 95 -5.29 -6.81 17.40
CA LYS A 95 -5.09 -7.05 15.96
C LYS A 95 -4.62 -8.47 15.67
N THR A 96 -4.67 -9.37 16.64
CA THR A 96 -4.28 -10.77 16.49
C THR A 96 -5.53 -11.65 16.45
N PHE A 97 -5.89 -12.13 15.27
CA PHE A 97 -7.13 -12.88 15.02
C PHE A 97 -6.83 -14.36 14.84
N PHE A 98 -7.11 -15.18 15.85
CA PHE A 98 -6.92 -16.64 15.82
C PHE A 98 -8.15 -17.42 16.25
N GLN A 99 -9.13 -16.75 16.85
CA GLN A 99 -10.44 -17.33 17.21
C GLN A 99 -11.49 -16.94 16.19
N GLY A 100 -12.51 -17.79 16.01
CA GLY A 100 -13.57 -17.59 15.02
C GLY A 100 -13.05 -17.63 13.59
N SER A 101 -13.87 -17.16 12.64
CA SER A 101 -13.60 -17.22 11.20
C SER A 101 -13.00 -15.95 10.61
N PHE A 102 -12.89 -14.87 11.40
CA PHE A 102 -12.31 -13.60 10.92
C PHE A 102 -10.79 -13.64 10.93
N ARG A 103 -10.18 -13.15 9.85
CA ARG A 103 -8.73 -12.98 9.69
C ARG A 103 -8.45 -11.66 9.00
N GLU A 104 -7.37 -11.00 9.41
CA GLU A 104 -6.86 -9.77 8.78
C GLU A 104 -5.35 -9.91 8.60
N SER A 105 -4.85 -9.56 7.44
CA SER A 105 -3.42 -9.44 7.17
C SER A 105 -3.19 -8.48 6.01
N CYS A 106 -2.15 -7.65 6.10
CA CYS A 106 -1.75 -6.69 5.07
C CYS A 106 -2.91 -5.78 4.60
N GLY A 107 -3.82 -5.43 5.53
CA GLY A 107 -4.97 -4.58 5.24
C GLY A 107 -6.08 -5.26 4.41
N MET A 108 -6.08 -6.58 4.37
CA MET A 108 -7.13 -7.39 3.75
C MET A 108 -7.88 -8.19 4.82
N ASP A 109 -9.20 -8.05 4.83
CA ASP A 109 -10.09 -8.71 5.78
C ASP A 109 -10.75 -9.92 5.13
N TYR A 110 -10.71 -11.05 5.82
CA TYR A 110 -11.36 -12.30 5.40
C TYR A 110 -12.29 -12.82 6.47
N PHE A 111 -13.43 -13.32 6.05
CA PHE A 111 -14.36 -14.04 6.89
C PHE A 111 -14.70 -15.39 6.25
N ASP A 112 -14.38 -16.48 6.94
CA ASP A 112 -14.57 -17.84 6.46
C ASP A 112 -13.97 -18.09 5.05
N GLY A 113 -12.76 -17.55 4.82
CA GLY A 113 -12.05 -17.64 3.54
C GLY A 113 -12.54 -16.69 2.44
N VAL A 114 -13.61 -15.93 2.67
CA VAL A 114 -14.14 -14.95 1.72
C VAL A 114 -13.58 -13.57 2.02
N LEU A 115 -13.08 -12.87 0.99
CA LEU A 115 -12.61 -11.49 1.11
C LEU A 115 -13.78 -10.55 1.43
N VAL A 116 -13.71 -9.89 2.59
CA VAL A 116 -14.75 -8.96 3.09
C VAL A 116 -14.23 -7.54 3.30
N THR A 117 -13.03 -7.24 2.83
CA THR A 117 -12.41 -5.91 2.95
C THR A 117 -13.34 -4.84 2.37
N PRO A 118 -13.76 -3.84 3.16
CA PRO A 118 -14.65 -2.80 2.69
C PRO A 118 -13.96 -1.85 1.71
N VAL A 119 -14.74 -1.26 0.82
CA VAL A 119 -14.26 -0.19 -0.04
C VAL A 119 -14.40 1.13 0.71
N TYR A 120 -13.28 1.77 1.01
CA TYR A 120 -13.23 3.03 1.75
C TYR A 120 -13.29 4.24 0.83
N LEU A 121 -14.06 5.25 1.23
CA LEU A 121 -14.00 6.59 0.68
C LEU A 121 -12.78 7.30 1.29
N ARG A 122 -11.69 7.40 0.51
CA ARG A 122 -10.42 7.96 1.00
C ARG A 122 -10.29 9.46 0.83
N GLN A 123 -11.03 10.05 -0.09
CA GLN A 123 -10.96 11.47 -0.42
C GLN A 123 -12.35 12.03 -0.76
N HIS A 124 -12.55 13.31 -0.50
CA HIS A 124 -13.73 14.03 -0.96
C HIS A 124 -13.84 13.99 -2.50
N PRO A 125 -15.05 14.16 -3.05
CA PRO A 125 -15.26 14.18 -4.49
C PRO A 125 -14.40 15.26 -5.15
N PRO A 126 -13.88 15.02 -6.36
CA PRO A 126 -13.22 16.07 -7.12
C PRO A 126 -14.26 17.13 -7.52
N THR A 127 -13.92 18.39 -7.32
CA THR A 127 -14.80 19.53 -7.66
C THR A 127 -14.35 20.23 -8.93
N SER A 128 -13.12 20.00 -9.37
CA SER A 128 -12.55 20.61 -10.57
C SER A 128 -11.62 19.66 -11.31
N HIS A 129 -11.37 19.95 -12.59
CA HIS A 129 -10.38 19.25 -13.42
C HIS A 129 -8.93 19.34 -12.88
N ARG A 130 -8.67 20.26 -11.94
CA ARG A 130 -7.34 20.41 -11.32
C ARG A 130 -7.10 19.43 -10.17
N ASP A 131 -8.16 18.81 -9.66
CA ASP A 131 -8.10 17.84 -8.55
C ASP A 131 -7.68 16.44 -9.02
N ALA A 132 -6.61 16.34 -9.81
CA ALA A 132 -6.20 15.08 -10.46
C ALA A 132 -6.04 13.91 -9.50
N GLY A 133 -5.49 14.13 -8.30
CA GLY A 133 -5.32 13.08 -7.28
C GLY A 133 -6.65 12.54 -6.76
N LYS A 134 -7.61 13.44 -6.47
CA LYS A 134 -8.96 13.05 -6.05
C LYS A 134 -9.69 12.31 -7.18
N PHE A 135 -9.52 12.79 -8.40
CA PHE A 135 -10.10 12.19 -9.59
C PHE A 135 -9.66 10.72 -9.76
N VAL A 136 -8.35 10.47 -9.70
CA VAL A 136 -7.78 9.12 -9.77
C VAL A 136 -8.28 8.24 -8.62
N SER A 137 -8.30 8.77 -7.39
CA SER A 137 -8.81 8.06 -6.21
C SER A 137 -10.28 7.62 -6.38
N TRP A 138 -11.11 8.47 -6.95
CA TRP A 138 -12.53 8.18 -7.19
C TRP A 138 -12.74 7.17 -8.31
N VAL A 139 -11.94 7.22 -9.37
CA VAL A 139 -11.98 6.19 -10.43
C VAL A 139 -11.59 4.82 -9.88
N HIS A 140 -10.50 4.75 -9.11
CA HIS A 140 -10.11 3.50 -8.48
C HIS A 140 -11.14 2.99 -7.47
N MET A 141 -11.81 3.88 -6.74
CA MET A 141 -12.88 3.52 -5.83
C MET A 141 -14.08 2.91 -6.59
N ALA A 142 -14.51 3.51 -7.69
CA ALA A 142 -15.58 2.97 -8.52
C ALA A 142 -15.24 1.57 -9.07
N ASN A 143 -14.01 1.38 -9.58
CA ASN A 143 -13.53 0.09 -10.05
C ASN A 143 -13.55 -0.97 -8.93
N ARG A 144 -13.17 -0.60 -7.70
CA ARG A 144 -13.24 -1.48 -6.53
C ARG A 144 -14.68 -1.81 -6.13
N PHE A 145 -15.59 -0.84 -6.15
CA PHE A 145 -17.02 -1.10 -5.91
C PHE A 145 -17.56 -2.11 -6.90
N TYR A 146 -17.24 -1.95 -8.18
CA TYR A 146 -17.68 -2.90 -9.20
C TYR A 146 -17.12 -4.30 -8.96
N LYS A 147 -15.81 -4.42 -8.70
CA LYS A 147 -15.14 -5.69 -8.41
C LYS A 147 -15.73 -6.42 -7.20
N ASN A 148 -16.19 -5.66 -6.20
CA ASN A 148 -16.82 -6.21 -4.99
C ASN A 148 -18.34 -6.40 -5.12
N GLY A 149 -18.91 -6.30 -6.33
CA GLY A 149 -20.32 -6.54 -6.58
C GLY A 149 -21.26 -5.37 -6.29
N TRP A 150 -20.74 -4.21 -5.84
CA TRP A 150 -21.51 -2.99 -5.61
C TRP A 150 -21.75 -2.22 -6.91
N ILE A 151 -22.39 -2.90 -7.88
CA ILE A 151 -22.50 -2.43 -9.27
C ILE A 151 -23.20 -1.07 -9.37
N ARG A 152 -24.33 -0.88 -8.68
CA ARG A 152 -25.08 0.39 -8.70
C ARG A 152 -24.25 1.55 -8.17
N THR A 153 -23.53 1.34 -7.06
CA THR A 153 -22.65 2.34 -6.47
C THR A 153 -21.49 2.69 -7.40
N ALA A 154 -20.90 1.69 -8.04
CA ALA A 154 -19.84 1.88 -9.02
C ALA A 154 -20.29 2.78 -10.18
N HIS A 155 -21.46 2.49 -10.76
CA HIS A 155 -22.02 3.30 -11.84
C HIS A 155 -22.36 4.73 -11.37
N LEU A 156 -22.93 4.91 -10.18
CA LEU A 156 -23.23 6.25 -9.64
C LEU A 156 -21.96 7.09 -9.48
N VAL A 157 -20.90 6.51 -8.94
CA VAL A 157 -19.59 7.19 -8.82
C VAL A 157 -19.01 7.51 -10.20
N ALA A 158 -19.11 6.56 -11.12
CA ALA A 158 -18.64 6.75 -12.49
C ALA A 158 -19.42 7.83 -13.24
N ASP A 159 -20.75 7.89 -13.08
CA ASP A 159 -21.58 8.98 -13.65
C ASP A 159 -21.18 10.36 -13.14
N TYR A 160 -20.82 10.46 -11.87
CA TYR A 160 -20.32 11.71 -11.30
C TYR A 160 -19.01 12.15 -11.98
N ILE A 161 -18.07 11.21 -12.17
CA ILE A 161 -16.79 11.46 -12.80
C ILE A 161 -16.95 11.79 -14.30
N ASP A 162 -17.80 11.06 -15.02
CA ASP A 162 -18.03 11.24 -16.46
C ASP A 162 -18.64 12.58 -16.83
N LYS A 163 -19.32 13.26 -15.88
CA LYS A 163 -19.77 14.67 -16.07
C LYS A 163 -18.60 15.64 -16.23
N MET A 164 -17.46 15.34 -15.60
CA MET A 164 -16.27 16.15 -15.67
C MET A 164 -15.32 15.66 -16.77
N TYR A 165 -15.09 14.35 -16.84
CA TYR A 165 -14.13 13.78 -17.77
C TYR A 165 -14.54 12.35 -18.16
N LYS A 166 -14.90 12.15 -19.43
CA LYS A 166 -15.25 10.82 -19.95
C LYS A 166 -14.01 9.95 -20.09
N LEU A 167 -14.00 8.84 -19.39
CA LEU A 167 -12.92 7.87 -19.38
C LEU A 167 -13.25 6.66 -20.28
N PRO A 168 -12.23 6.06 -20.93
CA PRO A 168 -12.40 4.81 -21.66
C PRO A 168 -12.55 3.62 -20.73
N CYS A 169 -13.11 2.51 -21.22
CA CYS A 169 -12.97 1.21 -20.60
C CYS A 169 -11.58 0.66 -20.90
N VAL A 170 -10.88 0.19 -19.87
CA VAL A 170 -9.52 -0.37 -19.99
C VAL A 170 -9.42 -1.67 -19.18
N GLN A 171 -8.44 -2.50 -19.49
CA GLN A 171 -8.16 -3.69 -18.69
C GLN A 171 -7.63 -3.32 -17.30
N GLU A 172 -7.85 -4.17 -16.30
CA GLU A 172 -7.41 -3.95 -14.91
C GLU A 172 -5.88 -3.79 -14.80
N THR A 173 -5.15 -4.45 -15.68
CA THR A 173 -3.68 -4.41 -15.76
C THR A 173 -3.12 -3.17 -16.47
N CYS A 174 -3.98 -2.39 -17.14
CA CYS A 174 -3.56 -1.19 -17.86
C CYS A 174 -3.09 -0.10 -16.87
N ALA A 175 -1.91 0.47 -17.14
CA ALA A 175 -1.38 1.59 -16.34
C ALA A 175 -2.12 2.92 -16.58
N GLY A 176 -3.08 2.95 -17.50
CA GLY A 176 -3.91 4.11 -17.79
C GLY A 176 -5.15 4.20 -16.94
N LEU A 177 -5.65 5.43 -16.77
CA LEU A 177 -6.88 5.67 -16.03
C LEU A 177 -8.09 5.34 -16.89
N GLY A 178 -8.98 4.49 -16.37
CA GLY A 178 -10.21 4.08 -17.06
C GLY A 178 -11.09 3.19 -16.20
N TRP A 179 -12.22 2.78 -16.79
CA TRP A 179 -13.17 1.89 -16.14
C TRP A 179 -12.79 0.42 -16.40
N HIS A 180 -12.77 -0.39 -15.35
CA HIS A 180 -12.54 -1.84 -15.42
C HIS A 180 -13.86 -2.62 -15.63
N PHE A 181 -14.90 -1.91 -16.00
CA PHE A 181 -16.22 -2.46 -16.30
C PHE A 181 -16.83 -1.74 -17.50
N TYR A 182 -17.78 -2.40 -18.15
CA TYR A 182 -18.43 -1.86 -19.34
C TYR A 182 -19.21 -0.59 -19.03
N ARG A 183 -18.93 0.44 -19.82
CA ARG A 183 -19.66 1.71 -19.85
C ARG A 183 -19.67 2.26 -21.28
N ASP A 184 -20.78 2.96 -21.60
CA ASP A 184 -20.83 3.76 -22.82
C ASP A 184 -19.86 4.95 -22.69
N GLY A 185 -18.78 4.89 -23.42
CA GLY A 185 -17.73 5.91 -23.33
C GLY A 185 -16.77 5.83 -24.52
N PRO A 186 -15.77 6.71 -24.58
CA PRO A 186 -14.81 6.69 -25.67
C PRO A 186 -14.01 5.40 -25.63
N ALA A 187 -13.87 4.74 -26.79
CA ALA A 187 -12.94 3.62 -26.91
C ALA A 187 -11.49 4.12 -26.69
N PRO A 188 -10.63 3.32 -26.06
CA PRO A 188 -9.22 3.69 -25.94
C PRO A 188 -8.60 3.74 -27.36
N THR A 189 -7.88 4.83 -27.64
CA THR A 189 -7.21 4.97 -28.93
C THR A 189 -6.01 4.03 -28.98
N LEU A 190 -6.03 3.06 -29.90
CA LEU A 190 -4.90 2.17 -30.17
C LEU A 190 -3.90 2.86 -31.08
N ARG A 191 -2.61 2.77 -30.75
CA ARG A 191 -1.50 3.15 -31.62
C ARG A 191 -0.45 2.05 -31.65
N TRP A 192 0.04 1.77 -32.85
CA TRP A 192 1.13 0.83 -33.06
C TRP A 192 2.48 1.51 -32.78
N ASN A 193 3.27 0.93 -31.88
CA ASN A 193 4.63 1.36 -31.64
C ASN A 193 5.60 0.53 -32.48
N LYS A 194 6.14 1.15 -33.54
CA LYS A 194 7.07 0.50 -34.48
C LYS A 194 8.40 0.08 -33.83
N LYS A 195 8.81 0.73 -32.72
CA LYS A 195 10.09 0.42 -32.07
C LYS A 195 9.99 -0.83 -31.19
N THR A 196 8.88 -1.01 -30.50
CA THR A 196 8.65 -2.16 -29.61
C THR A 196 7.83 -3.26 -30.24
N ASN A 197 7.29 -3.00 -31.43
CA ASN A 197 6.40 -3.90 -32.22
C ASN A 197 5.16 -4.30 -31.38
N THR A 198 4.59 -3.35 -30.61
CA THR A 198 3.44 -3.57 -29.72
C THR A 198 2.34 -2.55 -29.95
N SER A 199 1.10 -2.93 -29.64
CA SER A 199 -0.02 -1.99 -29.56
C SER A 199 0.03 -1.24 -28.24
N GLU A 200 -0.18 0.06 -28.26
CA GLU A 200 -0.24 0.93 -27.09
C GLU A 200 -1.58 1.64 -27.04
N TYR A 201 -2.15 1.79 -25.83
CA TYR A 201 -3.30 2.63 -25.60
C TYR A 201 -2.87 4.08 -25.36
N VAL A 202 -3.58 5.03 -25.95
CA VAL A 202 -3.45 6.46 -25.61
C VAL A 202 -4.53 6.80 -24.61
N VAL A 203 -4.18 6.80 -23.35
CA VAL A 203 -5.08 7.01 -22.21
C VAL A 203 -4.55 8.08 -21.27
N SER A 204 -5.41 8.59 -20.39
CA SER A 204 -5.00 9.52 -19.36
C SER A 204 -4.22 8.80 -18.27
N THR A 205 -3.11 9.37 -17.84
CA THR A 205 -2.29 8.91 -16.72
C THR A 205 -2.03 10.07 -15.78
N LEU A 206 -1.84 9.76 -14.50
CA LEU A 206 -1.42 10.74 -13.51
C LEU A 206 0.07 11.07 -13.74
N VAL A 207 0.37 12.35 -13.86
CA VAL A 207 1.75 12.84 -14.01
C VAL A 207 2.02 13.84 -12.91
N VAL A 208 3.15 13.68 -12.26
CA VAL A 208 3.69 14.67 -11.31
C VAL A 208 4.46 15.68 -12.13
N ASP A 209 3.99 16.92 -12.18
CA ASP A 209 4.79 18.02 -12.68
C ASP A 209 5.71 18.46 -11.53
N SER A 210 7.00 18.17 -11.63
CA SER A 210 7.99 18.78 -10.76
C SER A 210 7.97 20.30 -11.00
N ILE A 211 7.79 21.06 -9.95
CA ILE A 211 8.02 22.51 -10.02
C ILE A 211 9.51 22.66 -10.34
N LYS A 212 9.80 23.25 -11.49
CA LYS A 212 11.16 23.73 -11.77
C LYS A 212 11.39 24.87 -10.79
N PHE A 213 12.15 24.60 -9.74
CA PHE A 213 12.72 25.68 -8.94
C PHE A 213 13.68 26.42 -9.86
N SER A 214 13.55 27.75 -9.96
CA SER A 214 14.62 28.56 -10.51
C SER A 214 15.87 28.28 -9.68
N ASP A 215 16.97 27.96 -10.33
CA ASP A 215 18.26 27.65 -9.66
C ASP A 215 18.93 28.89 -9.02
N GLU A 216 18.15 29.94 -8.77
CA GLU A 216 18.61 31.21 -8.21
C GLU A 216 18.92 31.17 -6.71
N LEU A 217 18.50 30.10 -6.00
CA LEU A 217 18.75 29.95 -4.58
C LEU A 217 19.62 28.70 -4.33
N ASP A 218 20.81 28.87 -3.87
CA ASP A 218 21.74 27.79 -3.51
C ASP A 218 21.62 27.36 -2.04
N GLY A 219 22.00 26.16 -1.76
CA GLY A 219 22.07 25.42 -0.50
C GLY A 219 21.56 26.11 0.77
N LEU A 220 22.26 27.09 1.29
CA LEU A 220 21.94 27.80 2.53
C LEU A 220 20.71 28.69 2.38
N ASP A 221 20.59 29.38 1.27
CA ASP A 221 19.45 30.26 0.97
C ASP A 221 18.16 29.48 0.79
N ARG A 222 18.22 28.28 0.21
CA ARG A 222 17.08 27.35 0.15
C ARG A 222 16.67 26.86 1.53
N LEU A 223 17.63 26.55 2.39
CA LEU A 223 17.36 26.11 3.75
C LEU A 223 16.73 27.25 4.56
N LEU A 224 17.24 28.47 4.43
CA LEU A 224 16.70 29.66 5.06
C LEU A 224 15.28 29.96 4.56
N PHE A 225 15.07 29.92 3.25
CA PHE A 225 13.74 30.08 2.65
C PHE A 225 12.73 29.05 3.15
N PHE A 226 13.17 27.78 3.30
CA PHE A 226 12.36 26.71 3.87
C PHE A 226 11.96 27.01 5.32
N HIS A 227 12.90 27.49 6.14
CA HIS A 227 12.65 27.81 7.53
C HIS A 227 11.80 29.09 7.72
N LEU A 228 11.99 30.11 6.89
CA LEU A 228 11.18 31.32 6.92
C LEU A 228 9.72 31.10 6.50
N ASN A 229 9.49 30.17 5.59
CA ASN A 229 8.14 29.80 5.13
C ASN A 229 7.51 28.64 5.91
N ARG A 230 8.09 28.27 7.07
CA ARG A 230 7.60 27.15 7.90
C ARG A 230 6.19 27.44 8.46
N GLY A 231 5.83 28.68 8.73
CA GLY A 231 4.50 29.08 9.15
C GLY A 231 3.42 28.81 8.09
N GLU A 232 3.73 29.03 6.81
CA GLU A 232 2.82 28.65 5.72
C GLU A 232 2.68 27.13 5.59
N ALA A 233 3.75 26.35 5.92
CA ALA A 233 3.71 24.89 5.89
C ALA A 233 2.83 24.31 7.00
N GLU A 234 2.77 24.93 8.17
CA GLU A 234 1.88 24.52 9.26
C GLU A 234 0.41 24.81 8.96
N GLU A 235 0.11 25.93 8.28
CA GLU A 235 -1.24 26.25 7.77
C GLU A 235 -1.68 25.24 6.70
N TYR A 236 -0.76 24.72 5.87
CA TYR A 236 -1.02 23.66 4.90
C TYR A 236 -1.25 22.29 5.55
N LEU A 237 -0.62 22.01 6.68
CA LEU A 237 -0.82 20.76 7.42
C LEU A 237 -2.17 20.72 8.15
N SER A 238 -2.73 21.88 8.51
CA SER A 238 -4.03 21.98 9.16
C SER A 238 -5.21 21.85 8.20
N ASP A 239 -5.01 22.07 6.89
CA ASP A 239 -6.02 21.90 5.85
C ASP A 239 -5.65 20.74 4.90
N PRO A 240 -6.19 19.54 5.12
CA PRO A 240 -5.91 18.38 4.26
C PRO A 240 -6.40 18.53 2.81
N THR A 241 -7.16 19.59 2.52
CA THR A 241 -7.63 19.89 1.16
C THR A 241 -6.62 20.71 0.36
N ARG A 242 -5.68 21.37 1.03
CA ARG A 242 -4.61 22.15 0.41
C ARG A 242 -3.37 21.29 0.25
N SER A 243 -3.19 20.68 -0.91
CA SER A 243 -1.92 20.08 -1.27
C SER A 243 -0.85 21.18 -1.42
N PRO A 244 0.32 21.05 -0.77
CA PRO A 244 1.40 22.03 -0.95
C PRO A 244 1.73 22.12 -2.44
N LYS A 245 1.91 23.35 -2.95
CA LYS A 245 2.17 23.64 -4.37
C LYS A 245 3.43 22.99 -4.95
N ARG A 246 4.13 22.16 -4.19
CA ARG A 246 5.42 21.56 -4.55
C ARG A 246 5.34 20.52 -5.68
N ASN A 247 4.20 19.82 -5.83
CA ASN A 247 3.99 18.89 -6.93
C ASN A 247 2.56 19.05 -7.43
N SER A 248 2.37 19.62 -8.59
CA SER A 248 1.06 19.62 -9.22
C SER A 248 0.83 18.28 -9.89
N LEU A 249 -0.18 17.55 -9.40
CA LEU A 249 -0.66 16.34 -10.08
C LEU A 249 -1.54 16.77 -11.26
N LYS A 250 -1.23 16.26 -12.46
CA LYS A 250 -2.00 16.53 -13.67
C LYS A 250 -2.35 15.23 -14.39
N LEU A 251 -3.50 15.19 -15.02
CA LEU A 251 -3.84 14.15 -15.96
C LEU A 251 -3.27 14.52 -17.33
N ARG A 252 -2.45 13.65 -17.90
CA ARG A 252 -1.91 13.78 -19.27
C ARG A 252 -2.18 12.53 -20.07
N ARG A 253 -2.51 12.71 -21.34
CA ARG A 253 -2.57 11.57 -22.26
C ARG A 253 -1.18 11.03 -22.54
N ARG A 254 -0.99 9.75 -22.27
CA ARG A 254 0.25 9.02 -22.55
C ARG A 254 -0.06 7.70 -23.25
N LYS A 255 0.94 7.19 -23.91
CA LYS A 255 0.93 5.84 -24.47
C LYS A 255 1.29 4.86 -23.34
N VAL A 256 0.48 3.86 -23.13
CA VAL A 256 0.69 2.80 -22.14
C VAL A 256 0.42 1.45 -22.81
N LEU A 257 1.03 0.41 -22.28
CA LEU A 257 0.72 -0.95 -22.70
C LEU A 257 -0.70 -1.31 -22.26
N PRO A 258 -1.44 -2.10 -23.07
CA PRO A 258 -2.80 -2.52 -22.72
C PRO A 258 -2.87 -3.43 -21.50
N TRP A 259 -1.76 -4.06 -21.16
CA TRP A 259 -1.59 -5.00 -20.05
C TRP A 259 -0.46 -4.59 -19.12
#